data_680e98ff636aad1bd42e13cafddd3061
#
_entry.id   680e98ff636aad1bd42e13cafddd3061
#
_cell.length_a   1.000
_cell.length_b   1.000
_cell.length_c   1.000
_cell.angle_alpha   90.00
_cell.angle_beta   90.00
_cell.angle_gamma   90.00
#
_symmetry.space_group_name_H-M   'P 1'
#
loop_
_entity.id
_entity.type
_entity.pdbx_description
1 polymer ?
#
loop_
_entity_poly.entity_id
_entity_poly.type
_entity_poly.pdbx_seq_one_letter_code
_entity_poly.pdbx_strand_id
1 'polypeptide(L)'
;WARGVIVNSEITSPSNYRSFLHLDTWLKKNKIVGITGLDTRSLTNFIRDNGAPKGTVSFSKSGKFNIKKLTNNTIKWSGLKNLDLAETVTTQKNYVWKGLKTWKKNIGYKKNNKYSFHVVAIDYGIKKNILRYFSDFNCKVTVVSCKTSAEKILNFKPNGIFLSNGPGDPAATGRYAIDIINELIKKNLPIFGICLGHQILALALGGKTKKMKLGHRGANHPVK
;
A
#
# COMPACT_ATOMS: atom_id res chain seq x y z
N TRP A 1 2.79 6.15 -3.83
CA TRP A 1 1.62 6.22 -4.71
C TRP A 1 0.59 7.31 -4.30
N ALA A 2 0.84 8.02 -3.18
CA ALA A 2 0.03 9.17 -2.81
C ALA A 2 0.04 10.21 -3.95
N ARG A 3 -1.11 10.80 -4.22
CA ARG A 3 -1.28 11.83 -5.26
C ARG A 3 -1.26 13.24 -4.68
N GLY A 4 -1.49 13.36 -3.38
CA GLY A 4 -1.46 14.62 -2.66
C GLY A 4 -1.26 14.39 -1.17
N VAL A 5 -0.84 15.43 -0.47
CA VAL A 5 -0.73 15.47 0.99
C VAL A 5 -1.32 16.77 1.53
N ILE A 6 -2.06 16.66 2.61
CA ILE A 6 -2.64 17.81 3.31
C ILE A 6 -2.13 17.76 4.74
N VAL A 7 -1.54 18.84 5.20
CA VAL A 7 -1.03 18.98 6.57
C VAL A 7 -1.52 20.28 7.20
N ASN A 8 -1.71 20.26 8.50
CA ASN A 8 -2.18 21.43 9.26
C ASN A 8 -1.11 22.51 9.32
N SER A 9 0.11 22.13 9.70
CA SER A 9 1.22 23.05 9.94
C SER A 9 2.10 23.22 8.70
N GLU A 10 2.87 24.28 8.66
CA GLU A 10 3.94 24.44 7.68
C GLU A 10 4.99 23.34 7.81
N ILE A 11 5.68 23.06 6.70
CA ILE A 11 6.74 22.06 6.66
C ILE A 11 8.01 22.72 7.22
N THR A 12 8.39 22.28 8.41
CA THR A 12 9.62 22.74 9.09
C THR A 12 10.85 21.98 8.60
N SER A 13 12.03 22.44 9.03
CA SER A 13 13.28 21.70 8.81
C SER A 13 13.22 20.29 9.41
N PRO A 14 13.86 19.30 8.75
CA PRO A 14 13.82 17.92 9.25
C PRO A 14 14.42 17.77 10.65
N SER A 15 13.64 17.24 11.57
CA SER A 15 14.08 16.96 12.96
C SER A 15 14.45 15.48 13.19
N ASN A 16 14.03 14.59 12.31
CA ASN A 16 14.34 13.17 12.43
C ASN A 16 15.78 12.89 11.94
N TYR A 17 16.61 12.25 12.77
CA TYR A 17 17.99 11.90 12.44
C TYR A 17 18.16 10.98 11.22
N ARG A 18 17.07 10.34 10.75
CA ARG A 18 17.03 9.52 9.52
C ARG A 18 16.67 10.31 8.29
N SER A 19 16.41 11.60 8.40
CA SER A 19 16.00 12.40 7.25
C SER A 19 17.15 12.61 6.28
N PHE A 20 16.88 12.40 5.01
CA PHE A 20 17.82 12.65 3.91
C PHE A 20 17.42 13.88 3.10
N LEU A 21 16.14 14.27 3.16
CA LEU A 21 15.59 15.36 2.36
C LEU A 21 14.54 16.12 3.17
N HIS A 22 14.43 17.41 2.92
CA HIS A 22 13.29 18.20 3.34
C HIS A 22 12.01 17.68 2.67
N LEU A 23 10.89 17.64 3.39
CA LEU A 23 9.64 17.05 2.87
C LEU A 23 9.15 17.75 1.59
N ASP A 24 9.24 19.08 1.52
CA ASP A 24 8.87 19.85 0.33
C ASP A 24 9.71 19.42 -0.89
N THR A 25 11.03 19.29 -0.72
CA THR A 25 11.93 18.81 -1.78
C THR A 25 11.56 17.39 -2.22
N TRP A 26 11.21 16.53 -1.26
CA TRP A 26 10.79 15.17 -1.57
C TRP A 26 9.46 15.13 -2.34
N LEU A 27 8.48 15.95 -1.93
CA LEU A 27 7.19 16.07 -2.62
C LEU A 27 7.38 16.54 -4.07
N LYS A 28 8.17 17.62 -4.27
CA LYS A 28 8.50 18.15 -5.61
C LYS A 28 9.16 17.09 -6.49
N LYS A 29 10.17 16.37 -5.96
CA LYS A 29 10.87 15.30 -6.68
C LYS A 29 9.92 14.17 -7.11
N ASN A 30 8.92 13.85 -6.31
CA ASN A 30 7.93 12.82 -6.59
C ASN A 30 6.66 13.33 -7.29
N LYS A 31 6.62 14.62 -7.65
CA LYS A 31 5.47 15.28 -8.30
C LYS A 31 4.17 15.12 -7.50
N ILE A 32 4.26 15.22 -6.17
CA ILE A 32 3.13 15.12 -5.25
C ILE A 32 2.73 16.52 -4.81
N VAL A 33 1.47 16.88 -5.00
CA VAL A 33 0.93 18.17 -4.55
C VAL A 33 0.77 18.17 -3.04
N GLY A 34 1.30 19.22 -2.37
CA GLY A 34 1.15 19.44 -0.93
C GLY A 34 0.32 20.67 -0.64
N ILE A 35 -0.51 20.62 0.40
CA ILE A 35 -1.23 21.76 0.96
C ILE A 35 -0.89 21.84 2.44
N THR A 36 -0.48 23.02 2.91
CA THR A 36 -0.23 23.33 4.33
C THR A 36 -1.24 24.34 4.83
N GLY A 37 -1.36 24.49 6.14
CA GLY A 37 -2.22 25.50 6.77
C GLY A 37 -3.71 25.17 6.71
N LEU A 38 -4.11 23.97 6.38
CA LEU A 38 -5.52 23.57 6.38
C LEU A 38 -5.92 22.99 7.75
N ASP A 39 -7.10 23.34 8.24
CA ASP A 39 -7.67 22.69 9.44
C ASP A 39 -8.01 21.21 9.15
N THR A 40 -7.04 20.35 9.37
CA THR A 40 -7.17 18.91 9.15
C THR A 40 -8.11 18.25 10.15
N ARG A 41 -8.37 18.89 11.31
CA ARG A 41 -9.36 18.41 12.28
C ARG A 41 -10.78 18.58 11.74
N SER A 42 -11.11 19.76 11.24
CA SER A 42 -12.39 20.03 10.60
C SER A 42 -12.59 19.15 9.37
N LEU A 43 -11.55 18.95 8.54
CA LEU A 43 -11.60 18.02 7.42
C LEU A 43 -11.88 16.58 7.87
N THR A 44 -11.26 16.12 8.95
CA THR A 44 -11.49 14.77 9.51
C THR A 44 -12.92 14.63 10.04
N ASN A 45 -13.45 15.64 10.72
CA ASN A 45 -14.84 15.65 11.17
C ASN A 45 -15.80 15.60 9.99
N PHE A 46 -15.56 16.41 8.96
CA PHE A 46 -16.36 16.38 7.73
C PHE A 46 -16.39 14.99 7.08
N ILE A 47 -15.23 14.32 6.96
CA ILE A 47 -15.13 12.97 6.42
C ILE A 47 -15.88 11.97 7.30
N ARG A 48 -15.79 12.10 8.64
CA ARG A 48 -16.50 11.23 9.58
C ARG A 48 -18.02 11.33 9.42
N ASP A 49 -18.53 12.54 9.28
CA ASP A 49 -19.96 12.79 9.27
C ASP A 49 -20.57 12.47 7.89
N ASN A 50 -19.84 12.74 6.81
CA ASN A 50 -20.30 12.58 5.43
C ASN A 50 -19.78 11.31 4.72
N GLY A 51 -18.92 10.50 5.36
CA GLY A 51 -18.19 9.42 4.71
C GLY A 51 -16.97 9.94 3.95
N ALA A 52 -16.37 9.12 3.10
CA ALA A 52 -15.19 9.47 2.32
C ALA A 52 -15.58 10.22 1.03
N PRO A 53 -15.66 11.56 1.05
CA PRO A 53 -16.06 12.33 -0.13
C PRO A 53 -14.97 12.30 -1.20
N LYS A 54 -15.37 12.57 -2.42
CA LYS A 54 -14.44 12.80 -3.51
C LYS A 54 -13.81 14.18 -3.34
N GLY A 55 -12.52 14.31 -3.67
CA GLY A 55 -11.80 15.57 -3.58
C GLY A 55 -10.73 15.69 -4.63
N THR A 56 -10.40 16.91 -5.02
CA THR A 56 -9.28 17.21 -5.91
C THR A 56 -8.31 18.14 -5.20
N VAL A 57 -7.02 17.80 -5.27
CA VAL A 57 -5.90 18.66 -4.85
C VAL A 57 -5.20 19.13 -6.11
N SER A 58 -4.98 20.44 -6.25
CA SER A 58 -4.39 21.03 -7.43
C SER A 58 -3.34 22.08 -7.08
N PHE A 59 -2.33 22.23 -7.93
CA PHE A 59 -1.32 23.26 -7.86
C PHE A 59 -1.30 24.07 -9.15
N SER A 60 -1.19 25.40 -9.05
CA SER A 60 -1.03 26.30 -10.18
C SER A 60 0.10 27.30 -9.90
N LYS A 61 1.06 27.39 -10.79
CA LYS A 61 2.16 28.38 -10.69
C LYS A 61 1.67 29.84 -10.73
N SER A 62 0.57 30.09 -11.43
CA SER A 62 -0.02 31.43 -11.55
C SER A 62 -1.00 31.78 -10.42
N GLY A 63 -1.28 30.85 -9.51
CA GLY A 63 -2.33 31.00 -8.48
C GLY A 63 -3.76 30.99 -9.03
N LYS A 64 -3.94 30.89 -10.35
CA LYS A 64 -5.27 30.85 -10.97
C LYS A 64 -5.79 29.42 -11.09
N PHE A 65 -7.04 29.20 -10.71
CA PHE A 65 -7.69 27.89 -10.74
C PHE A 65 -9.02 27.97 -11.50
N ASN A 66 -9.24 27.03 -12.39
CA ASN A 66 -10.56 26.83 -12.98
C ASN A 66 -11.38 25.89 -12.06
N ILE A 67 -12.06 26.48 -11.09
CA ILE A 67 -12.83 25.76 -10.08
C ILE A 67 -13.90 24.86 -10.74
N LYS A 68 -14.61 25.36 -11.75
CA LYS A 68 -15.63 24.59 -12.48
C LYS A 68 -15.05 23.31 -13.09
N LYS A 69 -13.88 23.39 -13.71
CA LYS A 69 -13.18 22.21 -14.25
C LYS A 69 -12.76 21.25 -13.16
N LEU A 70 -12.21 21.74 -12.05
CA LEU A 70 -11.78 20.92 -10.91
C LEU A 70 -12.97 20.20 -10.27
N THR A 71 -14.08 20.89 -10.04
CA THR A 71 -15.32 20.31 -9.51
C THR A 71 -15.86 19.23 -10.45
N ASN A 72 -15.93 19.49 -11.74
CA ASN A 72 -16.36 18.51 -12.72
C ASN A 72 -15.50 17.24 -12.73
N ASN A 73 -14.19 17.40 -12.65
CA ASN A 73 -13.26 16.26 -12.55
C ASN A 73 -13.48 15.45 -11.28
N THR A 74 -13.74 16.14 -10.16
CA THR A 74 -14.04 15.49 -8.86
C THR A 74 -15.32 14.66 -8.94
N ILE A 75 -16.39 15.22 -9.50
CA ILE A 75 -17.68 14.55 -9.65
C ILE A 75 -17.57 13.33 -10.57
N LYS A 76 -16.88 13.47 -11.70
CA LYS A 76 -16.70 12.40 -12.69
C LYS A 76 -15.84 11.23 -12.21
N TRP A 77 -15.02 11.43 -11.17
CA TRP A 77 -14.22 10.33 -10.63
C TRP A 77 -15.12 9.24 -10.03
N SER A 78 -14.94 7.99 -10.44
CA SER A 78 -15.77 6.84 -10.01
C SER A 78 -15.62 6.50 -8.52
N GLY A 79 -14.59 6.97 -7.85
CA GLY A 79 -14.23 6.54 -6.50
C GLY A 79 -13.42 5.25 -6.50
N LEU A 80 -13.31 4.60 -5.32
CA LEU A 80 -12.49 3.38 -5.15
C LEU A 80 -13.25 2.08 -5.38
N LYS A 81 -14.59 2.11 -5.44
CA LYS A 81 -15.39 0.91 -5.65
C LYS A 81 -15.15 0.34 -7.04
N ASN A 82 -14.95 -0.97 -7.12
CA ASN A 82 -14.63 -1.71 -8.34
C ASN A 82 -13.29 -1.31 -9.01
N LEU A 83 -12.43 -0.55 -8.33
CA LEU A 83 -11.16 -0.09 -8.86
C LEU A 83 -10.02 -1.00 -8.41
N ASP A 84 -9.39 -1.71 -9.34
CA ASP A 84 -8.17 -2.45 -9.09
C ASP A 84 -6.95 -1.52 -9.12
N LEU A 85 -6.53 -1.06 -7.96
CA LEU A 85 -5.30 -0.28 -7.82
C LEU A 85 -4.07 -1.15 -7.58
N ALA A 86 -4.24 -2.41 -7.17
CA ALA A 86 -3.13 -3.32 -6.94
C ALA A 86 -2.34 -3.55 -8.23
N GLU A 87 -3.01 -3.73 -9.36
CA GLU A 87 -2.38 -3.84 -10.68
C GLU A 87 -1.55 -2.60 -11.04
N THR A 88 -1.98 -1.42 -10.62
CA THR A 88 -1.27 -0.16 -10.91
C THR A 88 0.01 0.00 -10.08
N VAL A 89 0.03 -0.55 -8.85
CA VAL A 89 1.13 -0.31 -7.89
C VAL A 89 2.08 -1.50 -7.73
N THR A 90 1.72 -2.66 -8.26
CA THR A 90 2.53 -3.89 -8.17
C THR A 90 3.89 -3.74 -8.85
N THR A 91 4.86 -4.53 -8.40
CA THR A 91 6.17 -4.56 -9.05
C THR A 91 6.10 -5.07 -10.49
N GLN A 92 6.88 -4.47 -11.37
CA GLN A 92 6.98 -4.90 -12.77
C GLN A 92 7.99 -6.05 -12.97
N LYS A 93 8.94 -6.19 -12.04
CA LYS A 93 9.98 -7.24 -12.09
C LYS A 93 10.10 -7.89 -10.72
N ASN A 94 10.27 -9.21 -10.71
CA ASN A 94 10.54 -9.94 -9.48
C ASN A 94 11.88 -9.50 -8.89
N TYR A 95 11.96 -9.39 -7.57
CA TYR A 95 13.20 -9.04 -6.88
C TYR A 95 13.31 -9.71 -5.52
N VAL A 96 14.54 -9.86 -5.04
CA VAL A 96 14.80 -10.35 -3.68
C VAL A 96 15.02 -9.16 -2.77
N TRP A 97 14.24 -9.08 -1.70
CA TRP A 97 14.41 -8.08 -0.65
C TRP A 97 15.58 -8.45 0.26
N LYS A 98 16.43 -7.46 0.60
CA LYS A 98 17.61 -7.67 1.46
C LYS A 98 17.67 -6.78 2.71
N GLY A 99 16.77 -5.78 2.82
CA GLY A 99 16.85 -4.78 3.90
C GLY A 99 16.33 -5.29 5.23
N LEU A 100 17.11 -5.10 6.30
CA LEU A 100 16.70 -5.30 7.70
C LEU A 100 16.01 -4.04 8.26
N LYS A 101 15.39 -4.13 9.44
CA LYS A 101 14.89 -2.96 10.20
C LYS A 101 16.00 -2.07 10.73
N THR A 102 17.15 -2.66 11.06
CA THR A 102 18.28 -1.92 11.61
C THR A 102 18.77 -0.88 10.61
N TRP A 103 18.74 0.38 11.01
CA TRP A 103 19.24 1.52 10.25
C TRP A 103 20.48 2.11 10.93
N LYS A 104 21.47 2.47 10.15
CA LYS A 104 22.68 3.16 10.63
C LYS A 104 22.90 4.44 9.84
N LYS A 105 23.33 5.51 10.53
CA LYS A 105 23.70 6.79 9.89
C LYS A 105 24.76 6.52 8.83
N ASN A 106 24.66 7.19 7.70
CA ASN A 106 25.56 7.09 6.52
C ASN A 106 25.56 5.74 5.76
N ILE A 107 24.90 4.70 6.30
CA ILE A 107 24.81 3.38 5.66
C ILE A 107 23.37 3.09 5.21
N GLY A 108 22.37 3.62 5.94
CA GLY A 108 20.97 3.29 5.75
C GLY A 108 20.59 1.96 6.41
N TYR A 109 19.65 1.24 5.80
CA TYR A 109 19.19 -0.06 6.31
C TYR A 109 20.26 -1.14 6.07
N LYS A 110 20.61 -1.91 7.13
CA LYS A 110 21.46 -3.08 6.99
C LYS A 110 20.82 -4.12 6.08
N LYS A 111 21.65 -4.96 5.48
CA LYS A 111 21.20 -6.07 4.61
C LYS A 111 21.34 -7.40 5.34
N ASN A 112 20.40 -8.32 5.09
CA ASN A 112 20.50 -9.71 5.52
C ASN A 112 21.08 -10.56 4.38
N ASN A 113 21.99 -11.48 4.74
CA ASN A 113 22.59 -12.43 3.81
C ASN A 113 22.47 -13.88 4.33
N LYS A 114 21.84 -14.10 5.49
CA LYS A 114 21.61 -15.42 6.09
C LYS A 114 20.09 -15.67 6.14
N TYR A 115 19.67 -16.77 5.58
CA TYR A 115 18.24 -17.11 5.47
C TYR A 115 18.00 -18.54 5.93
N SER A 116 16.97 -18.74 6.74
CA SER A 116 16.48 -20.07 7.19
C SER A 116 15.23 -20.48 6.43
N PHE A 117 14.42 -19.52 5.96
CA PHE A 117 13.17 -19.74 5.26
C PHE A 117 13.12 -18.91 3.98
N HIS A 118 12.29 -19.34 3.05
CA HIS A 118 11.98 -18.60 1.84
C HIS A 118 10.49 -18.25 1.79
N VAL A 119 10.17 -16.97 1.75
CA VAL A 119 8.81 -16.45 1.59
C VAL A 119 8.69 -15.81 0.22
N VAL A 120 7.68 -16.19 -0.54
CA VAL A 120 7.29 -15.46 -1.75
C VAL A 120 6.18 -14.48 -1.38
N ALA A 121 6.43 -13.20 -1.59
CA ALA A 121 5.49 -12.12 -1.32
C ALA A 121 4.83 -11.66 -2.62
N ILE A 122 3.51 -11.82 -2.72
CA ILE A 122 2.71 -11.30 -3.82
C ILE A 122 2.44 -9.82 -3.55
N ASP A 123 2.87 -8.96 -4.47
CA ASP A 123 2.85 -7.51 -4.31
C ASP A 123 1.55 -6.89 -4.81
N TYR A 124 0.65 -6.57 -3.90
CA TYR A 124 -0.55 -5.76 -4.16
C TYR A 124 -0.35 -4.27 -3.82
N GLY A 125 0.88 -3.83 -3.52
CA GLY A 125 1.24 -2.49 -3.02
C GLY A 125 1.96 -2.55 -1.68
N ILE A 126 2.95 -3.42 -1.60
CA ILE A 126 3.61 -3.83 -0.37
C ILE A 126 4.32 -2.69 0.37
N LYS A 127 4.07 -2.58 1.66
CA LYS A 127 4.80 -1.67 2.54
C LYS A 127 6.17 -2.25 2.87
N LYS A 128 7.24 -1.56 2.45
CA LYS A 128 8.63 -2.01 2.61
C LYS A 128 9.01 -2.42 4.04
N ASN A 129 8.34 -1.85 5.05
CA ASN A 129 8.62 -2.22 6.43
C ASN A 129 8.21 -3.65 6.77
N ILE A 130 7.18 -4.19 6.12
CA ILE A 130 6.76 -5.59 6.28
C ILE A 130 7.87 -6.52 5.75
N LEU A 131 8.46 -6.19 4.60
CA LEU A 131 9.60 -6.94 4.05
C LEU A 131 10.81 -6.94 4.99
N ARG A 132 11.04 -5.82 5.69
CA ARG A 132 12.11 -5.73 6.70
C ARG A 132 11.88 -6.68 7.87
N TYR A 133 10.62 -6.81 8.34
CA TYR A 133 10.27 -7.76 9.40
C TYR A 133 10.55 -9.20 8.98
N PHE A 134 10.13 -9.62 7.80
CA PHE A 134 10.47 -10.94 7.29
C PHE A 134 11.98 -11.17 7.25
N SER A 135 12.75 -10.19 6.78
CA SER A 135 14.21 -10.29 6.76
C SER A 135 14.83 -10.38 8.15
N ASP A 136 14.30 -9.67 9.16
CA ASP A 136 14.74 -9.76 10.56
C ASP A 136 14.47 -11.15 11.15
N PHE A 137 13.45 -11.86 10.68
CA PHE A 137 13.16 -13.26 11.01
C PHE A 137 13.88 -14.27 10.11
N ASN A 138 15.00 -13.87 9.50
CA ASN A 138 15.82 -14.70 8.64
C ASN A 138 15.09 -15.31 7.43
N CYS A 139 14.05 -14.65 6.94
CA CYS A 139 13.40 -15.03 5.71
C CYS A 139 14.08 -14.39 4.50
N LYS A 140 14.43 -15.20 3.50
CA LYS A 140 14.63 -14.73 2.13
C LYS A 140 13.26 -14.32 1.61
N VAL A 141 13.10 -13.10 1.11
CA VAL A 141 11.82 -12.67 0.56
C VAL A 141 11.97 -12.40 -0.93
N THR A 142 11.29 -13.18 -1.75
CA THR A 142 11.13 -12.92 -3.18
C THR A 142 9.81 -12.21 -3.40
N VAL A 143 9.87 -10.99 -3.92
CA VAL A 143 8.67 -10.19 -4.23
C VAL A 143 8.32 -10.39 -5.69
N VAL A 144 7.06 -10.75 -5.94
CA VAL A 144 6.52 -11.03 -7.29
C VAL A 144 5.30 -10.15 -7.57
N SER A 145 4.99 -9.95 -8.85
CA SER A 145 3.80 -9.21 -9.28
C SER A 145 2.51 -9.89 -8.82
N CYS A 146 1.46 -9.10 -8.60
CA CYS A 146 0.13 -9.57 -8.23
C CYS A 146 -0.51 -10.53 -9.25
N LYS A 147 -0.03 -10.54 -10.49
CA LYS A 147 -0.49 -11.44 -11.58
C LYS A 147 0.41 -12.64 -11.82
N THR A 148 1.40 -12.89 -10.97
CA THR A 148 2.29 -14.04 -11.11
C THR A 148 1.49 -15.34 -10.86
N SER A 149 1.53 -16.29 -11.80
CA SER A 149 0.80 -17.56 -11.67
C SER A 149 1.29 -18.39 -10.50
N ALA A 150 0.42 -19.23 -9.95
CA ALA A 150 0.75 -20.12 -8.84
C ALA A 150 1.94 -21.04 -9.20
N GLU A 151 2.00 -21.56 -10.41
CA GLU A 151 3.12 -22.36 -10.90
C GLU A 151 4.46 -21.62 -10.78
N LYS A 152 4.52 -20.36 -11.29
CA LYS A 152 5.74 -19.54 -11.20
C LYS A 152 6.13 -19.23 -9.75
N ILE A 153 5.15 -19.06 -8.87
CA ILE A 153 5.37 -18.84 -7.43
C ILE A 153 5.96 -20.11 -6.81
N LEU A 154 5.41 -21.28 -7.11
CA LEU A 154 5.87 -22.57 -6.60
C LEU A 154 7.26 -22.96 -7.12
N ASN A 155 7.63 -22.54 -8.32
CA ASN A 155 8.98 -22.75 -8.88
C ASN A 155 10.08 -22.07 -8.05
N PHE A 156 9.77 -21.06 -7.24
CA PHE A 156 10.69 -20.51 -6.25
C PHE A 156 10.91 -21.42 -5.02
N LYS A 157 10.16 -22.53 -4.89
CA LYS A 157 10.19 -23.47 -3.75
C LYS A 157 10.06 -22.74 -2.40
N PRO A 158 8.98 -21.96 -2.18
CA PRO A 158 8.80 -21.21 -0.93
C PRO A 158 8.44 -22.12 0.24
N ASN A 159 8.84 -21.72 1.46
CA ASN A 159 8.33 -22.28 2.70
C ASN A 159 6.99 -21.64 3.12
N GLY A 160 6.62 -20.50 2.57
CA GLY A 160 5.36 -19.83 2.82
C GLY A 160 5.08 -18.71 1.82
N ILE A 161 3.83 -18.32 1.75
CA ILE A 161 3.32 -17.29 0.85
C ILE A 161 2.83 -16.10 1.66
N PHE A 162 3.20 -14.92 1.25
CA PHE A 162 2.70 -13.68 1.82
C PHE A 162 1.87 -12.88 0.82
N LEU A 163 0.62 -12.58 1.17
CA LEU A 163 -0.28 -11.72 0.42
C LEU A 163 -0.21 -10.32 1.02
N SER A 164 0.34 -9.37 0.26
CA SER A 164 0.65 -8.07 0.83
C SER A 164 -0.57 -7.19 1.06
N ASN A 165 -0.38 -6.14 1.85
CA ASN A 165 -1.28 -4.99 1.85
C ASN A 165 -1.30 -4.32 0.47
N GLY A 166 -2.36 -3.57 0.19
CA GLY A 166 -2.48 -2.82 -1.05
C GLY A 166 -3.69 -1.90 -1.07
N PRO A 167 -3.78 -1.02 -2.08
CA PRO A 167 -4.92 -0.16 -2.31
C PRO A 167 -5.98 -0.85 -3.20
N GLY A 168 -7.17 -0.27 -3.24
CA GLY A 168 -8.22 -0.67 -4.17
C GLY A 168 -9.33 -1.47 -3.52
N ASP A 169 -10.14 -2.09 -4.39
CA ASP A 169 -11.27 -2.91 -4.00
C ASP A 169 -10.87 -4.39 -4.04
N PRO A 170 -10.98 -5.13 -2.92
CA PRO A 170 -10.62 -6.55 -2.90
C PRO A 170 -11.43 -7.40 -3.88
N ALA A 171 -12.68 -7.04 -4.16
CA ALA A 171 -13.48 -7.75 -5.15
C ALA A 171 -12.97 -7.53 -6.59
N ALA A 172 -12.40 -6.36 -6.89
CA ALA A 172 -11.80 -6.08 -8.19
C ALA A 172 -10.48 -6.84 -8.38
N THR A 173 -9.60 -6.79 -7.39
CA THR A 173 -8.33 -7.52 -7.38
C THR A 173 -8.57 -9.04 -7.33
N GLY A 174 -9.61 -9.48 -6.65
CA GLY A 174 -10.01 -10.88 -6.52
C GLY A 174 -10.30 -11.56 -7.85
N ARG A 175 -10.69 -10.84 -8.89
CA ARG A 175 -11.02 -11.43 -10.21
C ARG A 175 -9.93 -12.31 -10.79
N TYR A 176 -8.67 -12.03 -10.50
CA TYR A 176 -7.53 -12.85 -10.91
C TYR A 176 -6.78 -13.48 -9.74
N ALA A 177 -6.80 -12.83 -8.58
CA ALA A 177 -6.01 -13.29 -7.44
C ALA A 177 -6.62 -14.52 -6.75
N ILE A 178 -7.95 -14.68 -6.77
CA ILE A 178 -8.65 -15.79 -6.13
C ILE A 178 -8.19 -17.13 -6.73
N ASP A 179 -8.14 -17.25 -8.06
CA ASP A 179 -7.73 -18.50 -8.70
C ASP A 179 -6.29 -18.87 -8.36
N ILE A 180 -5.38 -17.88 -8.40
CA ILE A 180 -3.97 -18.05 -8.01
C ILE A 180 -3.86 -18.54 -6.56
N ILE A 181 -4.61 -17.91 -5.64
CA ILE A 181 -4.59 -18.26 -4.21
C ILE A 181 -5.17 -19.66 -3.99
N ASN A 182 -6.26 -20.02 -4.67
CA ASN A 182 -6.88 -21.36 -4.57
C ASN A 182 -5.91 -22.46 -5.00
N GLU A 183 -5.13 -22.23 -6.05
CA GLU A 183 -4.07 -23.17 -6.47
C GLU A 183 -2.97 -23.31 -5.42
N LEU A 184 -2.58 -22.19 -4.77
CA LEU A 184 -1.57 -22.18 -3.71
C LEU A 184 -2.06 -22.88 -2.43
N ILE A 185 -3.33 -22.69 -2.05
CA ILE A 185 -3.95 -23.36 -0.89
C ILE A 185 -3.89 -24.88 -1.02
N LYS A 186 -4.13 -25.43 -2.24
CA LYS A 186 -4.05 -26.87 -2.51
C LYS A 186 -2.67 -27.49 -2.24
N LYS A 187 -1.63 -26.67 -2.11
CA LYS A 187 -0.25 -27.13 -1.85
C LYS A 187 0.11 -27.20 -0.36
N ASN A 188 -0.84 -26.94 0.53
CA ASN A 188 -0.64 -26.97 2.00
C ASN A 188 0.53 -26.10 2.50
N LEU A 189 0.86 -25.04 1.76
CA LEU A 189 1.85 -24.05 2.19
C LEU A 189 1.20 -23.05 3.15
N PRO A 190 1.92 -22.60 4.19
CA PRO A 190 1.47 -21.49 5.02
C PRO A 190 1.23 -20.24 4.17
N ILE A 191 0.03 -19.68 4.25
CA ILE A 191 -0.36 -18.44 3.56
C ILE A 191 -0.78 -17.42 4.61
N PHE A 192 -0.21 -16.23 4.54
CA PHE A 192 -0.51 -15.12 5.44
C PHE A 192 -0.84 -13.86 4.64
N GLY A 193 -1.93 -13.20 5.00
CA GLY A 193 -2.39 -11.98 4.33
C GLY A 193 -2.50 -10.78 5.27
N ILE A 194 -2.11 -9.60 4.79
CA ILE A 194 -2.30 -8.33 5.51
C ILE A 194 -3.19 -7.39 4.72
N CYS A 195 -4.21 -6.78 5.36
CA CYS A 195 -5.11 -5.79 4.79
C CYS A 195 -5.77 -6.31 3.49
N LEU A 196 -5.43 -5.78 2.33
CA LEU A 196 -5.96 -6.26 1.05
C LEU A 196 -5.68 -7.75 0.85
N GLY A 197 -4.48 -8.23 1.15
CA GLY A 197 -4.13 -9.65 1.05
C GLY A 197 -4.98 -10.53 1.96
N HIS A 198 -5.28 -10.09 3.18
CA HIS A 198 -6.22 -10.78 4.07
C HIS A 198 -7.64 -10.84 3.47
N GLN A 199 -8.11 -9.73 2.92
CA GLN A 199 -9.45 -9.66 2.32
C GLN A 199 -9.58 -10.57 1.09
N ILE A 200 -8.54 -10.62 0.24
CA ILE A 200 -8.53 -11.50 -0.94
C ILE A 200 -8.44 -12.97 -0.51
N LEU A 201 -7.66 -13.30 0.53
CA LEU A 201 -7.60 -14.65 1.09
C LEU A 201 -8.96 -15.08 1.61
N ALA A 202 -9.68 -14.21 2.31
CA ALA A 202 -11.04 -14.48 2.78
C ALA A 202 -12.01 -14.73 1.60
N LEU A 203 -11.89 -13.96 0.51
CA LEU A 203 -12.69 -14.20 -0.70
C LEU A 203 -12.35 -15.55 -1.35
N ALA A 204 -11.08 -15.94 -1.41
CA ALA A 204 -10.65 -17.23 -1.95
C ALA A 204 -11.17 -18.41 -1.12
N LEU A 205 -11.36 -18.22 0.17
CA LEU A 205 -11.97 -19.19 1.09
C LEU A 205 -13.51 -19.16 1.13
N GLY A 206 -14.16 -18.46 0.20
CA GLY A 206 -15.62 -18.38 0.08
C GLY A 206 -16.26 -17.26 0.93
N GLY A 207 -15.48 -16.44 1.60
CA GLY A 207 -15.97 -15.28 2.34
C GLY A 207 -16.50 -14.19 1.43
N LYS A 208 -17.11 -13.16 2.03
CA LYS A 208 -17.65 -12.00 1.32
C LYS A 208 -17.10 -10.71 1.92
N THR A 209 -16.88 -9.70 1.07
CA THR A 209 -16.48 -8.36 1.50
C THR A 209 -17.64 -7.38 1.38
N LYS A 210 -17.75 -6.45 2.34
CA LYS A 210 -18.75 -5.38 2.35
C LYS A 210 -18.07 -4.03 2.53
N LYS A 211 -18.45 -3.05 1.71
CA LYS A 211 -17.96 -1.69 1.86
C LYS A 211 -18.49 -1.07 3.15
N MET A 212 -17.60 -0.66 4.02
CA MET A 212 -17.94 0.08 5.24
C MET A 212 -18.11 1.57 4.93
N LYS A 213 -18.91 2.30 5.73
CA LYS A 213 -19.09 3.75 5.58
C LYS A 213 -17.76 4.49 5.72
N LEU A 214 -16.98 4.19 6.75
CA LEU A 214 -15.69 4.84 7.03
C LEU A 214 -14.49 3.91 6.82
N GLY A 215 -14.64 2.63 7.12
CA GLY A 215 -13.57 1.63 7.12
C GLY A 215 -12.61 1.78 8.31
N HIS A 216 -11.86 0.72 8.58
CA HIS A 216 -10.80 0.72 9.59
C HIS A 216 -9.48 1.15 8.95
N ARG A 217 -8.87 2.22 9.45
CA ARG A 217 -7.67 2.82 8.86
C ARG A 217 -6.60 3.09 9.91
N GLY A 218 -6.34 2.12 10.74
CA GLY A 218 -5.34 2.18 11.80
C GLY A 218 -5.12 0.83 12.42
N ALA A 219 -4.16 0.74 13.33
CA ALA A 219 -3.81 -0.50 14.03
C ALA A 219 -4.49 -0.63 15.41
N ASN A 220 -5.38 0.30 15.76
CA ASN A 220 -6.01 0.42 17.09
C ASN A 220 -7.50 0.07 17.08
N HIS A 221 -7.93 -0.77 16.14
CA HIS A 221 -9.31 -1.26 16.11
C HIS A 221 -9.40 -2.60 16.85
N PRO A 222 -10.37 -2.79 17.75
CA PRO A 222 -10.58 -4.08 18.40
C PRO A 222 -11.08 -5.11 17.37
N VAL A 223 -10.65 -6.35 17.56
CA VAL A 223 -11.08 -7.51 16.77
C VAL A 223 -11.66 -8.54 17.75
N LYS A 224 -12.84 -9.08 17.42
CA LYS A 224 -13.46 -10.21 18.14
C LYS A 224 -13.20 -11.51 17.38
#